data_676138209403d700541e8c61650bc71c
#
_entry.id   676138209403d700541e8c61650bc71c
#
_cell.length_a   1.000
_cell.length_b   1.000
_cell.length_c   1.000
_cell.angle_alpha   90.00
_cell.angle_beta   90.00
_cell.angle_gamma   90.00
#
_symmetry.space_group_name_H-M   'P 1'
#
loop_
_entity.id
_entity.type
_entity.pdbx_description
1 polymer ?
#
loop_
_entity_poly.entity_id
_entity_poly.type
_entity_poly.pdbx_seq_one_letter_code
_entity_poly.pdbx_strand_id
1 'polypeptide(L)'
;MNTPQSAIIPEAITAAIYIEADVRDAAKVKTACREALAALTDCQARFPGHELGMTIAFGADFWRSLNHNGEGEEIRPFVPLGNGLCPATQCDLMIHIQSTHTGLNYLLAEKVMAAFGESVEMKNETHGFRMPEERGLDGFVDGTENPHGDEKIA
;
A
#
# COMPACT_ATOMS: atom_id res chain seq x y z
N MET A 1 13.89 7.94 15.49
CA MET A 1 13.09 8.21 14.27
C MET A 1 12.29 6.97 13.96
N ASN A 2 11.03 7.12 13.59
CA ASN A 2 10.23 5.97 13.14
C ASN A 2 10.66 5.63 11.71
N THR A 3 10.93 4.35 11.45
CA THR A 3 11.23 3.87 10.10
C THR A 3 9.91 3.79 9.30
N PRO A 4 9.81 4.38 8.10
CA PRO A 4 8.62 4.26 7.27
C PRO A 4 8.40 2.81 6.81
N GLN A 5 7.18 2.49 6.42
CA GLN A 5 6.88 1.20 5.81
C GLN A 5 7.67 1.04 4.50
N SER A 6 8.04 -0.20 4.17
CA SER A 6 9.05 -0.49 3.15
C SER A 6 8.68 -0.10 1.71
N ALA A 7 7.40 0.16 1.42
CA ALA A 7 6.97 0.65 0.11
C ALA A 7 6.93 2.19 0.00
N ILE A 8 7.41 2.94 1.00
CA ILE A 8 7.35 4.41 0.97
C ILE A 8 8.57 5.04 0.27
N ILE A 9 9.76 4.50 0.52
CA ILE A 9 11.02 5.14 0.12
C ILE A 9 11.62 4.65 -1.21
N PRO A 10 11.45 3.38 -1.66
CA PRO A 10 12.12 2.88 -2.85
C PRO A 10 11.86 3.70 -4.12
N GLU A 11 12.89 3.91 -4.95
CA GLU A 11 12.83 4.71 -6.18
C GLU A 11 12.84 3.87 -7.47
N ALA A 12 13.53 2.73 -7.45
CA ALA A 12 13.78 1.92 -8.65
C ALA A 12 12.64 0.93 -8.99
N ILE A 13 11.47 1.14 -8.41
CA ILE A 13 10.32 0.25 -8.56
C ILE A 13 9.75 0.33 -9.98
N THR A 14 9.41 -0.82 -10.54
CA THR A 14 8.87 -0.93 -11.91
C THR A 14 7.45 -1.50 -11.96
N ALA A 15 6.97 -2.10 -10.87
CA ALA A 15 5.65 -2.71 -10.81
C ALA A 15 5.04 -2.59 -9.41
N ALA A 16 3.72 -2.47 -9.34
CA ALA A 16 2.98 -2.40 -8.09
C ALA A 16 1.65 -3.17 -8.18
N ILE A 17 1.15 -3.58 -7.01
CA ILE A 17 -0.21 -4.07 -6.80
C ILE A 17 -0.82 -3.24 -5.67
N TYR A 18 -2.03 -2.73 -5.90
CA TYR A 18 -2.84 -2.05 -4.90
C TYR A 18 -4.08 -2.90 -4.65
N ILE A 19 -4.31 -3.28 -3.40
CA ILE A 19 -5.48 -4.05 -2.97
C ILE A 19 -6.27 -3.18 -2.00
N GLU A 20 -7.54 -2.98 -2.31
CA GLU A 20 -8.49 -2.27 -1.46
C GLU A 20 -9.51 -3.26 -0.90
N ALA A 21 -9.78 -3.19 0.39
CA ALA A 21 -10.65 -4.14 1.07
C ALA A 21 -11.44 -3.49 2.21
N ASP A 22 -12.63 -4.02 2.46
CA ASP A 22 -13.40 -3.74 3.65
C ASP A 22 -13.11 -4.77 4.74
N VAL A 23 -13.02 -4.32 5.99
CA VAL A 23 -12.79 -5.19 7.14
C VAL A 23 -14.10 -5.85 7.58
N ARG A 24 -14.08 -7.19 7.68
CA ARG A 24 -15.21 -8.02 8.16
C ARG A 24 -15.04 -8.45 9.61
N ASP A 25 -13.79 -8.64 10.05
CA ASP A 25 -13.47 -9.06 11.42
C ASP A 25 -12.28 -8.26 11.95
N ALA A 26 -12.57 -7.13 12.60
CA ALA A 26 -11.55 -6.23 13.14
C ALA A 26 -10.64 -6.90 14.19
N ALA A 27 -11.13 -7.91 14.91
CA ALA A 27 -10.34 -8.59 15.92
C ALA A 27 -9.17 -9.38 15.33
N LYS A 28 -9.30 -9.85 14.08
CA LYS A 28 -8.27 -10.62 13.37
C LYS A 28 -7.27 -9.76 12.63
N VAL A 29 -7.60 -8.51 12.27
CA VAL A 29 -6.77 -7.64 11.43
C VAL A 29 -5.36 -7.46 11.98
N LYS A 30 -5.21 -7.25 13.28
CA LYS A 30 -3.89 -7.07 13.90
C LYS A 30 -2.98 -8.29 13.73
N THR A 31 -3.54 -9.49 13.83
CA THR A 31 -2.80 -10.74 13.61
C THR A 31 -2.47 -10.92 12.14
N ALA A 32 -3.43 -10.68 11.25
CA ALA A 32 -3.23 -10.72 9.81
C ALA A 32 -2.12 -9.75 9.34
N CYS A 33 -2.08 -8.53 9.88
CA CYS A 33 -0.99 -7.58 9.60
C CYS A 33 0.39 -8.14 10.00
N ARG A 34 0.50 -8.80 11.15
CA ARG A 34 1.78 -9.41 11.57
C ARG A 34 2.20 -10.55 10.65
N GLU A 35 1.26 -11.40 10.24
CA GLU A 35 1.52 -12.49 9.31
C GLU A 35 1.89 -11.96 7.92
N ALA A 36 1.23 -10.90 7.45
CA ALA A 36 1.57 -10.21 6.21
C ALA A 36 3.00 -9.62 6.24
N LEU A 37 3.40 -9.00 7.36
CA LEU A 37 4.77 -8.50 7.55
C LEU A 37 5.80 -9.63 7.63
N ALA A 38 5.46 -10.75 8.23
CA ALA A 38 6.32 -11.95 8.22
C ALA A 38 6.48 -12.48 6.79
N ALA A 39 5.40 -12.56 6.01
CA ALA A 39 5.45 -12.96 4.60
C ALA A 39 6.32 -12.03 3.76
N LEU A 40 6.27 -10.71 4.00
CA LEU A 40 7.16 -9.73 3.37
C LEU A 40 8.63 -10.05 3.70
N THR A 41 8.94 -10.22 4.99
CA THR A 41 10.32 -10.53 5.44
C THR A 41 10.85 -11.81 4.81
N ASP A 42 10.03 -12.86 4.75
CA ASP A 42 10.39 -14.14 4.10
C ASP A 42 10.65 -13.96 2.60
N CYS A 43 9.80 -13.19 1.91
CA CYS A 43 9.99 -12.91 0.50
C CYS A 43 11.26 -12.09 0.24
N GLN A 44 11.55 -11.08 1.04
CA GLN A 44 12.77 -10.27 0.93
C GLN A 44 14.03 -11.14 1.15
N ALA A 45 14.01 -12.02 2.15
CA ALA A 45 15.11 -12.94 2.43
C ALA A 45 15.33 -13.96 1.29
N ARG A 46 14.25 -14.42 0.66
CA ARG A 46 14.31 -15.38 -0.45
C ARG A 46 14.78 -14.76 -1.76
N PHE A 47 14.54 -13.47 -1.96
CA PHE A 47 14.83 -12.76 -3.20
C PHE A 47 15.64 -11.47 -2.96
N PRO A 48 16.84 -11.56 -2.38
CA PRO A 48 17.60 -10.40 -1.93
C PRO A 48 18.10 -9.47 -3.05
N GLY A 49 18.02 -9.91 -4.30
CA GLY A 49 18.40 -9.10 -5.48
C GLY A 49 17.27 -8.21 -6.01
N HIS A 50 16.10 -8.22 -5.37
CA HIS A 50 14.95 -7.43 -5.79
C HIS A 50 14.52 -6.48 -4.67
N GLU A 51 14.28 -5.22 -5.03
CA GLU A 51 13.58 -4.32 -4.14
C GLU A 51 12.13 -4.78 -4.04
N LEU A 52 11.69 -5.12 -2.84
CA LEU A 52 10.34 -5.51 -2.52
C LEU A 52 9.89 -4.76 -1.28
N GLY A 53 8.78 -4.04 -1.39
CA GLY A 53 8.19 -3.31 -0.29
C GLY A 53 6.69 -3.52 -0.19
N MET A 54 6.16 -3.30 1.01
CA MET A 54 4.74 -3.31 1.27
C MET A 54 4.36 -2.19 2.24
N THR A 55 3.21 -1.59 2.01
CA THR A 55 2.53 -0.68 2.92
C THR A 55 1.14 -1.21 3.21
N ILE A 56 0.75 -1.20 4.49
CA ILE A 56 -0.62 -1.45 4.94
C ILE A 56 -1.15 -0.15 5.51
N ALA A 57 -2.22 0.38 4.93
CA ALA A 57 -2.87 1.62 5.33
C ALA A 57 -4.34 1.38 5.68
N PHE A 58 -4.88 2.20 6.57
CA PHE A 58 -6.25 2.09 7.04
C PHE A 58 -7.03 3.36 6.71
N GLY A 59 -8.29 3.18 6.32
CA GLY A 59 -9.23 4.26 6.13
C GLY A 59 -9.57 4.97 7.45
N ALA A 60 -10.00 6.24 7.35
CA ALA A 60 -10.25 7.10 8.50
C ALA A 60 -11.24 6.50 9.51
N ASP A 61 -12.34 5.94 9.03
CA ASP A 61 -13.40 5.45 9.89
C ASP A 61 -13.00 4.14 10.58
N PHE A 62 -12.35 3.24 9.87
CA PHE A 62 -11.83 2.01 10.46
C PHE A 62 -10.73 2.33 11.48
N TRP A 63 -9.78 3.24 11.17
CA TRP A 63 -8.73 3.65 12.11
C TRP A 63 -9.32 4.20 13.41
N ARG A 64 -10.31 5.08 13.33
CA ARG A 64 -11.00 5.63 14.51
C ARG A 64 -11.71 4.56 15.32
N SER A 65 -12.28 3.55 14.67
CA SER A 65 -12.98 2.44 15.36
C SER A 65 -12.07 1.62 16.26
N LEU A 66 -10.74 1.63 15.99
CA LEU A 66 -9.73 0.95 16.79
C LEU A 66 -9.36 1.70 18.09
N ASN A 67 -9.90 2.88 18.33
CA ASN A 67 -9.77 3.69 19.55
C ASN A 67 -8.31 4.02 19.94
N HIS A 68 -7.59 4.68 19.05
CA HIS A 68 -6.16 5.00 19.20
C HIS A 68 -5.87 6.31 19.96
N ASN A 69 -6.54 6.63 21.04
CA ASN A 69 -6.22 7.75 21.95
C ASN A 69 -5.88 9.08 21.24
N GLY A 70 -6.59 9.43 20.17
CA GLY A 70 -6.37 10.64 19.38
C GLY A 70 -5.33 10.50 18.26
N GLU A 71 -4.69 9.35 18.08
CA GLU A 71 -3.86 9.10 16.89
C GLU A 71 -4.70 9.13 15.62
N GLY A 72 -4.19 9.79 14.57
CA GLY A 72 -4.85 9.83 13.27
C GLY A 72 -6.02 10.81 13.19
N GLU A 73 -6.12 11.80 14.07
CA GLU A 73 -7.16 12.86 13.99
C GLU A 73 -7.11 13.62 12.66
N GLU A 74 -5.92 13.74 12.06
CA GLU A 74 -5.72 14.37 10.76
C GLU A 74 -6.16 13.49 9.58
N ILE A 75 -6.40 12.19 9.79
CA ILE A 75 -6.90 11.29 8.73
C ILE A 75 -8.37 11.63 8.50
N ARG A 76 -8.68 12.17 7.33
CA ARG A 76 -10.04 12.59 6.95
C ARG A 76 -10.58 11.70 5.86
N PRO A 77 -11.88 11.35 5.88
CA PRO A 77 -12.53 10.72 4.75
C PRO A 77 -12.42 11.62 3.51
N PHE A 78 -12.18 11.03 2.36
CA PHE A 78 -12.24 11.77 1.11
C PHE A 78 -13.67 12.23 0.84
N VAL A 79 -13.84 13.47 0.42
CA VAL A 79 -15.14 14.04 0.04
C VAL A 79 -15.24 14.06 -1.49
N PRO A 80 -16.33 13.56 -2.09
CA PRO A 80 -16.50 13.60 -3.54
C PRO A 80 -16.36 15.03 -4.10
N LEU A 81 -15.65 15.17 -5.21
CA LEU A 81 -15.38 16.44 -5.85
C LEU A 81 -15.94 16.49 -7.29
N GLY A 82 -16.13 17.70 -7.83
CA GLY A 82 -16.45 17.90 -9.23
C GLY A 82 -17.79 17.32 -9.67
N ASN A 83 -18.82 17.33 -8.82
CA ASN A 83 -20.15 16.80 -9.15
C ASN A 83 -20.11 15.33 -9.65
N GLY A 84 -19.30 14.49 -9.00
CA GLY A 84 -19.16 13.06 -9.33
C GLY A 84 -18.02 12.72 -10.28
N LEU A 85 -17.24 13.72 -10.73
CA LEU A 85 -16.02 13.45 -11.52
C LEU A 85 -14.93 12.74 -10.70
N CYS A 86 -14.88 13.01 -9.39
CA CYS A 86 -13.97 12.36 -8.45
C CYS A 86 -14.78 11.77 -7.29
N PRO A 87 -15.27 10.54 -7.42
CA PRO A 87 -16.09 9.88 -6.39
C PRO A 87 -15.23 9.52 -5.16
N ALA A 88 -15.89 9.43 -4.01
CA ALA A 88 -15.29 8.87 -2.79
C ALA A 88 -15.50 7.34 -2.79
N THR A 89 -14.42 6.59 -2.97
CA THR A 89 -14.45 5.12 -3.12
C THR A 89 -13.53 4.40 -2.13
N GLN A 90 -13.10 5.08 -1.07
CA GLN A 90 -12.19 4.52 -0.09
C GLN A 90 -12.80 3.34 0.67
N CYS A 91 -11.95 2.35 0.93
CA CYS A 91 -12.23 1.19 1.76
C CYS A 91 -11.61 1.34 3.15
N ASP A 92 -11.82 0.34 4.01
CA ASP A 92 -11.25 0.29 5.36
C ASP A 92 -9.74 0.03 5.36
N LEU A 93 -9.25 -0.68 4.34
CA LEU A 93 -7.87 -1.16 4.23
C LEU A 93 -7.36 -0.97 2.81
N MET A 94 -6.12 -0.53 2.68
CA MET A 94 -5.35 -0.58 1.44
C MET A 94 -4.01 -1.28 1.70
N ILE A 95 -3.65 -2.21 0.83
CA ILE A 95 -2.35 -2.86 0.79
C ILE A 95 -1.68 -2.47 -0.51
N HIS A 96 -0.53 -1.83 -0.42
CA HIS A 96 0.31 -1.47 -1.54
C HIS A 96 1.58 -2.32 -1.51
N ILE A 97 1.77 -3.14 -2.55
CA ILE A 97 2.95 -3.97 -2.75
C ILE A 97 3.67 -3.47 -3.99
N GLN A 98 4.97 -3.29 -3.90
CA GLN A 98 5.76 -2.85 -5.04
C GLN A 98 7.14 -3.52 -5.08
N SER A 99 7.64 -3.73 -6.29
CA SER A 99 8.98 -4.28 -6.51
C SER A 99 9.50 -4.00 -7.92
N THR A 100 10.71 -4.47 -8.19
CA THR A 100 11.29 -4.50 -9.54
C THR A 100 10.81 -5.67 -10.40
N HIS A 101 9.89 -6.52 -9.86
CA HIS A 101 9.47 -7.75 -10.55
C HIS A 101 7.99 -8.08 -10.28
N THR A 102 7.13 -7.99 -11.30
CA THR A 102 5.67 -8.23 -11.19
C THR A 102 5.31 -9.56 -10.53
N GLY A 103 6.00 -10.66 -10.89
CA GLY A 103 5.73 -11.98 -10.29
C GLY A 103 6.05 -12.04 -8.81
N LEU A 104 6.98 -11.22 -8.31
CA LEU A 104 7.29 -11.13 -6.89
C LEU A 104 6.20 -10.38 -6.13
N ASN A 105 5.63 -9.33 -6.74
CA ASN A 105 4.46 -8.65 -6.18
C ASN A 105 3.29 -9.62 -6.03
N TYR A 106 3.01 -10.42 -7.06
CA TYR A 106 1.94 -11.41 -7.02
C TYR A 106 2.16 -12.46 -5.93
N LEU A 107 3.38 -13.01 -5.84
CA LEU A 107 3.73 -13.99 -4.81
C LEU A 107 3.52 -13.46 -3.39
N LEU A 108 3.87 -12.19 -3.15
CA LEU A 108 3.63 -11.56 -1.86
C LEU A 108 2.13 -11.28 -1.64
N ALA A 109 1.43 -10.76 -2.65
CA ALA A 109 -0.01 -10.48 -2.57
C ALA A 109 -0.82 -11.73 -2.21
N GLU A 110 -0.52 -12.89 -2.83
CA GLU A 110 -1.15 -14.17 -2.51
C GLU A 110 -0.97 -14.53 -1.02
N LYS A 111 0.25 -14.42 -0.49
CA LYS A 111 0.54 -14.71 0.93
C LYS A 111 -0.14 -13.74 1.88
N VAL A 112 -0.14 -12.47 1.53
CA VAL A 112 -0.78 -11.39 2.32
C VAL A 112 -2.28 -11.60 2.35
N MET A 113 -2.92 -11.87 1.23
CA MET A 113 -4.36 -12.13 1.19
C MET A 113 -4.74 -13.44 1.89
N ALA A 114 -3.88 -14.45 1.86
CA ALA A 114 -4.07 -15.66 2.68
C ALA A 114 -4.00 -15.36 4.18
N ALA A 115 -3.12 -14.46 4.63
CA ALA A 115 -3.03 -14.04 6.03
C ALA A 115 -4.29 -13.28 6.48
N PHE A 116 -4.84 -12.42 5.64
CA PHE A 116 -6.09 -11.72 5.94
C PHE A 116 -7.31 -12.66 5.85
N GLY A 117 -7.32 -13.60 4.91
CA GLY A 117 -8.39 -14.59 4.73
C GLY A 117 -9.78 -13.95 4.73
N GLU A 118 -10.71 -14.54 5.48
CA GLU A 118 -12.08 -14.07 5.61
C GLU A 118 -12.25 -12.83 6.50
N SER A 119 -11.17 -12.31 7.10
CA SER A 119 -11.24 -11.11 7.93
C SER A 119 -11.46 -9.83 7.12
N VAL A 120 -11.24 -9.89 5.81
CA VAL A 120 -11.48 -8.79 4.87
C VAL A 120 -12.26 -9.28 3.65
N GLU A 121 -12.94 -8.35 3.00
CA GLU A 121 -13.52 -8.55 1.67
C GLU A 121 -12.81 -7.65 0.67
N MET A 122 -12.07 -8.24 -0.25
CA MET A 122 -11.40 -7.50 -1.32
C MET A 122 -12.44 -6.85 -2.23
N LYS A 123 -12.30 -5.54 -2.45
CA LYS A 123 -13.19 -4.74 -3.30
C LYS A 123 -12.54 -4.44 -4.64
N ASN A 124 -11.24 -4.21 -4.64
CA ASN A 124 -10.53 -3.86 -5.84
C ASN A 124 -9.08 -4.37 -5.78
N GLU A 125 -8.55 -4.71 -6.95
CA GLU A 125 -7.14 -5.01 -7.16
C GLU A 125 -6.67 -4.28 -8.42
N THR A 126 -5.67 -3.42 -8.28
CA THR A 126 -5.11 -2.64 -9.38
C THR A 126 -3.65 -2.96 -9.56
N HIS A 127 -3.24 -3.25 -10.79
CA HIS A 127 -1.85 -3.46 -11.15
C HIS A 127 -1.27 -2.22 -11.80
N GLY A 128 -0.16 -1.73 -11.25
CA GLY A 128 0.58 -0.60 -11.75
C GLY A 128 1.91 -1.02 -12.38
N PHE A 129 2.38 -0.24 -13.32
CA PHE A 129 3.70 -0.38 -13.92
C PHE A 129 4.31 1.00 -14.19
N ARG A 130 5.63 1.05 -14.23
CA ARG A 130 6.35 2.27 -14.57
C ARG A 130 6.57 2.33 -16.06
N MET A 131 6.17 3.44 -16.67
CA MET A 131 6.44 3.71 -18.08
C MET A 131 7.93 4.01 -18.29
N PRO A 132 8.49 3.70 -19.48
CA PRO A 132 9.81 4.17 -19.88
C PRO A 132 9.92 5.69 -19.73
N GLU A 133 11.13 6.19 -19.43
CA GLU A 133 11.43 7.61 -19.25
C GLU A 133 10.62 8.28 -18.11
N GLU A 134 10.01 7.50 -17.19
CA GLU A 134 9.23 8.02 -16.05
C GLU A 134 8.08 8.94 -16.44
N ARG A 135 7.46 8.68 -17.58
CA ARG A 135 6.34 9.47 -18.08
C ARG A 135 5.00 8.91 -17.58
N GLY A 136 4.11 9.82 -17.22
CA GLY A 136 2.70 9.53 -17.07
C GLY A 136 2.04 9.16 -18.43
N LEU A 137 0.83 8.62 -18.40
CA LEU A 137 0.07 8.33 -19.63
C LEU A 137 -0.29 9.59 -20.43
N ASP A 138 -0.20 10.75 -19.82
CA ASP A 138 -0.33 12.07 -20.44
C ASP A 138 0.93 12.54 -21.19
N GLY A 139 2.05 11.80 -21.08
CA GLY A 139 3.32 12.06 -21.73
C GLY A 139 4.28 12.98 -20.97
N PHE A 140 3.89 13.51 -19.82
CA PHE A 140 4.78 14.32 -18.97
C PHE A 140 5.69 13.45 -18.13
N VAL A 141 6.93 13.90 -17.89
CA VAL A 141 7.84 13.27 -16.94
C VAL A 141 7.36 13.58 -15.54
N ASP A 142 7.12 12.54 -14.72
CA ASP A 142 6.64 12.67 -13.35
C ASP A 142 7.80 12.69 -12.34
N GLY A 143 7.56 13.28 -11.18
CA GLY A 143 8.46 13.23 -10.05
C GLY A 143 9.73 14.06 -10.15
N THR A 144 9.83 15.00 -11.08
CA THR A 144 11.04 15.84 -11.32
C THR A 144 11.43 16.71 -10.12
N GLU A 145 10.49 17.02 -9.23
CA GLU A 145 10.69 17.85 -8.04
C GLU A 145 10.66 17.04 -6.74
N ASN A 146 10.55 15.73 -6.83
CA ASN A 146 10.55 14.88 -5.64
C ASN A 146 11.95 14.83 -5.01
N PRO A 147 12.07 14.81 -3.67
CA PRO A 147 13.36 14.64 -3.03
C PRO A 147 13.95 13.25 -3.34
N HIS A 148 15.27 13.18 -3.48
CA HIS A 148 16.00 11.95 -3.79
C HIS A 148 16.98 11.58 -2.67
N GLY A 149 17.32 10.29 -2.57
CA GLY A 149 18.28 9.77 -1.60
C GLY A 149 17.94 10.16 -0.16
N ASP A 150 18.92 10.70 0.56
CA ASP A 150 18.79 11.06 1.99
C ASP A 150 17.80 12.20 2.24
N GLU A 151 17.51 13.02 1.26
CA GLU A 151 16.53 14.12 1.38
C GLU A 151 15.10 13.62 1.62
N LYS A 152 14.80 12.35 1.25
CA LYS A 152 13.49 11.74 1.48
C LYS A 152 13.16 11.44 2.94
N ILE A 153 14.17 11.38 3.77
CA ILE A 153 14.06 10.99 5.18
C ILE A 153 14.33 12.18 6.12
N ALA A 154 14.61 13.33 5.58
CA ALA A 154 14.79 14.56 6.34
C ALA A 154 13.44 15.24 6.63
#